data_691b97a772d16b97a43c1176ad9be5ea
#
_entry.id   691b97a772d16b97a43c1176ad9be5ea
#
_cell.length_a   1.000
_cell.length_b   1.000
_cell.length_c   1.000
_cell.angle_alpha   90.00
_cell.angle_beta   90.00
_cell.angle_gamma   90.00
#
_symmetry.space_group_name_H-M   'P 1'
#
loop_
_entity.id
_entity.type
_entity.pdbx_description
1 polymer ?
#
loop_
_entity_poly.entity_id
_entity_poly.type
_entity_poly.pdbx_seq_one_letter_code
_entity_poly.pdbx_strand_id
1 'polypeptide(L)'
;MALVLLMLVSVWTVALLQLAGSEGILAANLADNSQARACAEAGLELALAQLQNPSGSPWGAHSLEADGVIVCTFSTAPAWVSATEVSVMSTANTAGPRPATAVARWSLIYDATATRWVVKPGTYRES
;
A
#
# COMPACT_ATOMS: atom_id res chain seq x y z
N MET A 1 45.78 29.09 -11.18
CA MET A 1 45.05 28.21 -12.12
C MET A 1 44.73 26.85 -11.52
N ALA A 2 45.70 26.09 -11.02
CA ALA A 2 45.42 24.77 -10.41
C ALA A 2 44.44 24.79 -9.21
N LEU A 3 44.54 25.80 -8.35
CA LEU A 3 43.66 25.98 -7.20
C LEU A 3 42.20 26.22 -7.60
N VAL A 4 41.95 27.00 -8.65
CA VAL A 4 40.61 27.29 -9.17
C VAL A 4 39.97 26.04 -9.79
N LEU A 5 40.75 25.26 -10.51
CA LEU A 5 40.31 23.97 -11.08
C LEU A 5 39.95 22.97 -9.98
N LEU A 6 40.76 22.91 -8.93
CA LEU A 6 40.51 22.00 -7.81
C LEU A 6 39.24 22.39 -7.03
N MET A 7 38.97 23.68 -6.85
CA MET A 7 37.71 24.16 -6.26
C MET A 7 36.51 23.84 -7.15
N LEU A 8 36.60 24.05 -8.44
CA LEU A 8 35.52 23.70 -9.38
C LEU A 8 35.19 22.20 -9.35
N VAL A 9 36.19 21.35 -9.38
CA VAL A 9 36.00 19.89 -9.33
C VAL A 9 35.37 19.48 -7.98
N SER A 10 35.82 20.07 -6.88
CA SER A 10 35.24 19.74 -5.56
C SER A 10 33.78 20.14 -5.44
N VAL A 11 33.38 21.32 -5.94
CA VAL A 11 31.99 21.78 -5.96
C VAL A 11 31.12 20.86 -6.82
N TRP A 12 31.60 20.45 -7.99
CA TRP A 12 30.89 19.52 -8.86
C TRP A 12 30.70 18.15 -8.21
N THR A 13 31.74 17.65 -7.53
CA THR A 13 31.65 16.35 -6.85
C THR A 13 30.64 16.37 -5.71
N VAL A 14 30.59 17.44 -4.92
CA VAL A 14 29.61 17.59 -3.84
C VAL A 14 28.20 17.69 -4.41
N ALA A 15 28.00 18.47 -5.50
CA ALA A 15 26.69 18.58 -6.14
C ALA A 15 26.19 17.23 -6.69
N LEU A 16 27.06 16.45 -7.32
CA LEU A 16 26.70 15.10 -7.80
C LEU A 16 26.38 14.13 -6.66
N LEU A 17 27.12 14.19 -5.57
CA LEU A 17 26.83 13.36 -4.37
C LEU A 17 25.49 13.72 -3.73
N GLN A 18 25.14 15.00 -3.66
CA GLN A 18 23.85 15.43 -3.15
C GLN A 18 22.70 14.98 -4.06
N LEU A 19 22.87 15.07 -5.38
CA LEU A 19 21.88 14.62 -6.35
C LEU A 19 21.66 13.10 -6.25
N ALA A 20 22.72 12.31 -6.18
CA ALA A 20 22.65 10.86 -6.02
C ALA A 20 21.99 10.46 -4.70
N GLY A 21 22.28 11.18 -3.61
CA GLY A 21 21.65 10.96 -2.31
C GLY A 21 20.14 11.25 -2.32
N SER A 22 19.70 12.33 -2.97
CA SER A 22 18.27 12.68 -3.10
C SER A 22 17.51 11.69 -3.98
N GLU A 23 18.09 11.22 -5.07
CA GLU A 23 17.49 10.17 -5.92
C GLU A 23 17.34 8.85 -5.17
N GLY A 24 18.32 8.46 -4.37
CA GLY A 24 18.25 7.26 -3.54
C GLY A 24 17.13 7.32 -2.50
N ILE A 25 16.94 8.46 -1.85
CA ILE A 25 15.84 8.69 -0.90
C ILE A 25 14.49 8.65 -1.61
N LEU A 26 14.39 9.27 -2.79
CA LEU A 26 13.17 9.27 -3.59
C LEU A 26 12.79 7.86 -4.03
N ALA A 27 13.76 7.07 -4.51
CA ALA A 27 13.54 5.68 -4.90
C ALA A 27 13.09 4.81 -3.71
N ALA A 28 13.68 4.99 -2.53
CA ALA A 28 13.28 4.28 -1.32
C ALA A 28 11.83 4.64 -0.90
N ASN A 29 11.47 5.93 -0.94
CA ASN A 29 10.11 6.37 -0.63
C ASN A 29 9.08 5.83 -1.62
N LEU A 30 9.42 5.75 -2.92
CA LEU A 30 8.55 5.15 -3.93
C LEU A 30 8.36 3.65 -3.70
N ALA A 31 9.41 2.93 -3.33
CA ALA A 31 9.34 1.51 -3.01
C ALA A 31 8.47 1.26 -1.78
N ASP A 32 8.64 2.04 -0.71
CA ASP A 32 7.85 1.93 0.52
C ASP A 32 6.36 2.24 0.26
N ASN A 33 6.07 3.27 -0.52
CA ASN A 33 4.70 3.60 -0.92
C ASN A 33 4.06 2.51 -1.78
N SER A 34 4.80 1.96 -2.73
CA SER A 34 4.35 0.85 -3.58
C SER A 34 4.04 -0.40 -2.75
N GLN A 35 4.88 -0.70 -1.77
CA GLN A 35 4.67 -1.81 -0.84
C GLN A 35 3.44 -1.58 0.04
N ALA A 36 3.24 -0.37 0.57
CA ALA A 36 2.06 -0.03 1.35
C ALA A 36 0.77 -0.19 0.55
N ARG A 37 0.77 0.24 -0.72
CA ARG A 37 -0.36 0.07 -1.63
C ARG A 37 -0.68 -1.41 -1.88
N ALA A 38 0.33 -2.19 -2.22
CA ALA A 38 0.16 -3.63 -2.43
C ALA A 38 -0.42 -4.33 -1.20
N CYS A 39 0.00 -3.92 0.00
CA CYS A 39 -0.55 -4.43 1.25
C CYS A 39 -2.00 -4.02 1.49
N ALA A 40 -2.37 -2.78 1.17
CA ALA A 40 -3.75 -2.31 1.27
C ALA A 40 -4.66 -3.07 0.30
N GLU A 41 -4.21 -3.30 -0.93
CA GLU A 41 -4.93 -4.11 -1.92
C GLU A 41 -5.07 -5.56 -1.47
N ALA A 42 -4.04 -6.16 -0.89
CA ALA A 42 -4.11 -7.51 -0.32
C ALA A 42 -5.19 -7.60 0.77
N GLY A 43 -5.35 -6.57 1.58
CA GLY A 43 -6.43 -6.48 2.56
C GLY A 43 -7.82 -6.47 1.94
N LEU A 44 -8.01 -5.76 0.84
CA LEU A 44 -9.26 -5.74 0.10
C LEU A 44 -9.58 -7.11 -0.52
N GLU A 45 -8.59 -7.76 -1.12
CA GLU A 45 -8.76 -9.10 -1.69
C GLU A 45 -9.06 -10.15 -0.62
N LEU A 46 -8.42 -10.05 0.54
CA LEU A 46 -8.74 -10.91 1.68
C LEU A 46 -10.18 -10.73 2.13
N ALA A 47 -10.66 -9.50 2.23
CA ALA A 47 -12.04 -9.19 2.59
C ALA A 47 -13.03 -9.76 1.57
N LEU A 48 -12.75 -9.64 0.28
CA LEU A 48 -13.58 -10.22 -0.78
C LEU A 48 -13.61 -11.75 -0.70
N ALA A 49 -12.47 -12.39 -0.52
CA ALA A 49 -12.37 -13.85 -0.39
C ALA A 49 -13.13 -14.36 0.82
N GLN A 50 -13.06 -13.68 1.95
CA GLN A 50 -13.76 -14.06 3.18
C GLN A 50 -15.28 -13.84 3.08
N LEU A 51 -15.73 -12.83 2.36
CA LEU A 51 -17.16 -12.62 2.09
C LEU A 51 -17.73 -13.72 1.19
N GLN A 52 -16.94 -14.23 0.25
CA GLN A 52 -17.35 -15.34 -0.62
C GLN A 52 -17.34 -16.69 0.10
N ASN A 53 -16.36 -16.93 0.97
CA ASN A 53 -16.19 -18.16 1.74
C ASN A 53 -15.98 -17.80 3.22
N PRO A 54 -17.06 -17.51 3.98
CA PRO A 54 -16.94 -17.07 5.35
C PRO A 54 -16.43 -18.21 6.26
N SER A 55 -15.12 -18.20 6.52
CA SER A 55 -14.46 -19.10 7.46
C SER A 55 -13.88 -18.38 8.69
N GLY A 56 -14.13 -17.09 8.81
CA GLY A 56 -13.64 -16.23 9.87
C GLY A 56 -14.11 -14.78 9.65
N SER A 57 -13.58 -13.85 10.42
CA SER A 57 -13.82 -12.43 10.20
C SER A 57 -12.71 -11.83 9.34
N PRO A 58 -13.01 -11.22 8.20
CA PRO A 58 -12.03 -10.51 7.40
C PRO A 58 -11.67 -9.14 8.00
N TRP A 59 -12.44 -8.73 9.01
CA TRP A 59 -12.33 -7.41 9.60
C TRP A 59 -11.30 -7.39 10.73
N GLY A 60 -10.60 -6.27 10.84
CA GLY A 60 -9.59 -6.06 11.85
C GLY A 60 -8.18 -6.07 11.31
N ALA A 61 -7.21 -6.22 12.21
CA ALA A 61 -5.80 -6.14 11.89
C ALA A 61 -5.24 -7.50 11.46
N HIS A 62 -4.47 -7.47 10.38
CA HIS A 62 -3.75 -8.61 9.84
C HIS A 62 -2.30 -8.21 9.54
N SER A 63 -1.42 -9.20 9.46
CA SER A 63 -0.03 -9.00 9.07
C SER A 63 0.35 -9.91 7.92
N LEU A 64 1.20 -9.42 7.02
CA LEU A 64 1.86 -10.21 6.00
C LEU A 64 3.30 -10.46 6.40
N GLU A 65 3.70 -11.72 6.36
CA GLU A 65 5.05 -12.15 6.68
C GLU A 65 5.72 -12.74 5.43
N ALA A 66 7.00 -12.45 5.29
CA ALA A 66 7.88 -13.09 4.32
C ALA A 66 9.13 -13.59 5.06
N ASP A 67 9.43 -14.88 4.92
CA ASP A 67 10.56 -15.54 5.59
C ASP A 67 10.61 -15.32 7.12
N GLY A 68 9.43 -15.33 7.77
CA GLY A 68 9.30 -15.11 9.20
C GLY A 68 9.41 -13.65 9.66
N VAL A 69 9.51 -12.71 8.73
CA VAL A 69 9.57 -11.27 9.02
C VAL A 69 8.28 -10.60 8.58
N ILE A 70 7.71 -9.76 9.46
CA ILE A 70 6.53 -8.95 9.11
C ILE A 70 6.95 -7.89 8.08
N VAL A 71 6.35 -7.97 6.90
CA VAL A 71 6.60 -7.02 5.81
C VAL A 71 5.68 -5.80 5.93
N CYS A 72 4.43 -6.04 6.28
CA CYS A 72 3.44 -4.99 6.48
C CYS A 72 2.30 -5.47 7.37
N THR A 73 1.58 -4.53 7.94
CA THR A 73 0.32 -4.77 8.64
C THR A 73 -0.79 -4.01 7.91
N PHE A 74 -1.97 -4.59 7.84
CA PHE A 74 -3.14 -3.92 7.30
C PHE A 74 -4.36 -4.18 8.17
N SER A 75 -5.29 -3.25 8.11
CA SER A 75 -6.55 -3.33 8.83
C SER A 75 -7.70 -3.09 7.86
N THR A 76 -8.69 -3.95 7.88
CA THR A 76 -9.88 -3.84 7.04
C THR A 76 -11.10 -3.49 7.88
N ALA A 77 -11.92 -2.58 7.37
CA ALA A 77 -13.15 -2.16 8.01
C ALA A 77 -14.29 -2.08 7.00
N PRO A 78 -15.47 -2.64 7.31
CA PRO A 78 -16.65 -2.55 6.47
C PRO A 78 -17.46 -1.29 6.79
N ALA A 79 -18.11 -0.74 5.76
CA ALA A 79 -19.20 0.21 5.90
C ALA A 79 -20.39 -0.31 5.09
N TRP A 80 -21.32 -0.95 5.75
CA TRP A 80 -22.51 -1.55 5.13
C TRP A 80 -23.47 -0.46 4.66
N VAL A 81 -23.75 -0.46 3.37
CA VAL A 81 -24.77 0.41 2.76
C VAL A 81 -26.13 -0.28 2.79
N SER A 82 -26.16 -1.58 2.53
CA SER A 82 -27.33 -2.45 2.57
C SER A 82 -26.88 -3.90 2.85
N ALA A 83 -27.83 -4.84 2.91
CA ALA A 83 -27.52 -6.26 3.04
C ALA A 83 -26.73 -6.83 1.85
N THR A 84 -26.79 -6.15 0.69
CA THR A 84 -26.17 -6.57 -0.58
C THR A 84 -25.07 -5.63 -1.07
N GLU A 85 -24.72 -4.59 -0.32
CA GLU A 85 -23.67 -3.65 -0.68
C GLU A 85 -22.86 -3.26 0.56
N VAL A 86 -21.54 -3.37 0.44
CA VAL A 86 -20.59 -2.98 1.48
C VAL A 86 -19.43 -2.22 0.88
N SER A 87 -19.05 -1.13 1.52
CA SER A 87 -17.79 -0.43 1.22
C SER A 87 -16.71 -0.93 2.16
N VAL A 88 -15.62 -1.43 1.61
CA VAL A 88 -14.49 -1.94 2.38
C VAL A 88 -13.32 -0.98 2.26
N MET A 89 -12.78 -0.61 3.40
CA MET A 89 -11.57 0.20 3.50
C MET A 89 -10.46 -0.64 4.09
N SER A 90 -9.32 -0.65 3.41
CA SER A 90 -8.10 -1.28 3.90
C SER A 90 -7.03 -0.21 4.12
N THR A 91 -6.50 -0.16 5.31
CA THR A 91 -5.38 0.73 5.69
C THR A 91 -4.17 -0.12 5.96
N ALA A 92 -3.07 0.12 5.27
CA ALA A 92 -1.84 -0.64 5.42
C ALA A 92 -0.68 0.25 5.85
N ASN A 93 0.20 -0.34 6.65
CA ASN A 93 1.46 0.27 7.08
C ASN A 93 2.61 -0.69 6.79
N THR A 94 3.67 -0.21 6.17
CA THR A 94 4.87 -0.99 5.98
C THR A 94 5.65 -1.11 7.30
N ALA A 95 6.32 -2.24 7.50
CA ALA A 95 7.27 -2.40 8.58
C ALA A 95 8.61 -1.74 8.21
N GLY A 96 9.33 -1.22 9.20
CA GLY A 96 10.65 -0.66 8.99
C GLY A 96 10.85 0.70 9.66
N PRO A 97 12.05 1.30 9.51
CA PRO A 97 12.39 2.56 10.16
C PRO A 97 11.64 3.77 9.58
N ARG A 98 11.08 3.63 8.37
CA ARG A 98 10.29 4.65 7.68
C ARG A 98 8.97 4.03 7.22
N PRO A 99 7.99 3.88 8.12
CA PRO A 99 6.71 3.29 7.75
C PRO A 99 5.97 4.18 6.75
N ALA A 100 5.51 3.57 5.65
CA ALA A 100 4.60 4.19 4.71
C ALA A 100 3.18 3.70 4.97
N THR A 101 2.21 4.56 4.78
CA THR A 101 0.79 4.26 4.95
C THR A 101 0.07 4.41 3.62
N ALA A 102 -0.80 3.47 3.30
CA ALA A 102 -1.70 3.55 2.16
C ALA A 102 -3.11 3.14 2.57
N VAL A 103 -4.08 3.74 1.94
CA VAL A 103 -5.50 3.43 2.14
C VAL A 103 -6.11 3.09 0.78
N ALA A 104 -6.76 1.95 0.70
CA ALA A 104 -7.49 1.53 -0.49
C ALA A 104 -8.95 1.22 -0.13
N ARG A 105 -9.85 1.47 -1.06
CA ARG A 105 -11.29 1.26 -0.87
C ARG A 105 -11.92 0.61 -2.08
N TRP A 106 -12.81 -0.34 -1.82
CA TRP A 106 -13.71 -0.92 -2.79
C TRP A 106 -15.15 -0.84 -2.30
N SER A 107 -16.08 -0.70 -3.23
CA SER A 107 -17.47 -1.05 -2.98
C SER A 107 -17.75 -2.42 -3.57
N LEU A 108 -18.28 -3.31 -2.75
CA LEU A 108 -18.65 -4.66 -3.12
C LEU A 108 -20.16 -4.78 -3.16
N ILE A 109 -20.66 -5.43 -4.20
CA ILE A 109 -22.09 -5.75 -4.35
C ILE A 109 -22.27 -7.26 -4.43
N TYR A 110 -23.37 -7.76 -3.86
CA TYR A 110 -23.74 -9.16 -3.99
C TYR A 110 -24.50 -9.38 -5.28
N ASP A 111 -23.95 -10.18 -6.17
CA ASP A 111 -24.61 -10.60 -7.41
C ASP A 111 -25.40 -11.87 -7.13
N ALA A 112 -26.73 -11.74 -7.03
CA ALA A 112 -27.63 -12.87 -6.77
C ALA A 112 -27.66 -13.88 -7.93
N THR A 113 -27.39 -13.45 -9.16
CA THR A 113 -27.36 -14.33 -10.33
C THR A 113 -26.12 -15.22 -10.31
N ALA A 114 -24.96 -14.66 -9.99
CA ALA A 114 -23.71 -15.39 -9.86
C ALA A 114 -23.50 -15.97 -8.44
N THR A 115 -24.36 -15.63 -7.48
CA THR A 115 -24.26 -16.03 -6.07
C THR A 115 -22.90 -15.70 -5.42
N ARG A 116 -22.39 -14.52 -5.70
CA ARG A 116 -21.08 -14.09 -5.20
C ARG A 116 -21.00 -12.57 -5.02
N TRP A 117 -20.06 -12.15 -4.21
CA TRP A 117 -19.66 -10.76 -4.10
C TRP A 117 -18.77 -10.36 -5.27
N VAL A 118 -19.01 -9.21 -5.83
CA VAL A 118 -18.21 -8.64 -6.92
C VAL A 118 -17.87 -7.20 -6.63
N VAL A 119 -16.74 -6.74 -7.15
CA VAL A 119 -16.33 -5.34 -7.04
C VAL A 119 -17.19 -4.51 -7.97
N LYS A 120 -17.80 -3.46 -7.42
CA LYS A 120 -18.57 -2.51 -8.22
C LYS A 120 -17.61 -1.71 -9.12
N PRO A 121 -17.82 -1.70 -10.45
CA PRO A 121 -16.93 -0.98 -11.38
C PRO A 121 -16.78 0.49 -11.02
N GLY A 122 -15.55 1.01 -11.14
CA GLY A 122 -15.24 2.43 -10.91
C GLY A 122 -15.22 2.88 -9.43
N THR A 123 -15.28 1.94 -8.47
CA THR A 123 -15.29 2.28 -7.04
C THR A 123 -13.94 2.15 -6.35
N TYR A 124 -12.93 1.65 -7.05
CA TYR A 124 -11.58 1.63 -6.51
C TYR A 124 -11.07 3.06 -6.29
N ARG A 125 -10.69 3.33 -5.07
CA ARG A 125 -10.08 4.61 -4.67
C ARG A 125 -8.88 4.34 -3.78
N GLU A 126 -7.86 5.10 -4.04
CA GLU A 126 -6.61 5.10 -3.30
C GLU A 126 -6.33 6.51 -2.78
N SER A 127 -5.83 6.56 -1.60
CA SER A 127 -5.40 7.83 -0.98
C SER A 127 -4.10 7.68 -0.20
#